data_59006378feba9e90214c30c45f981d41
#
_entry.id   59006378feba9e90214c30c45f981d41
#
_cell.length_a   1.000
_cell.length_b   1.000
_cell.length_c   1.000
_cell.angle_alpha   90.00
_cell.angle_beta   90.00
_cell.angle_gamma   90.00
#
_symmetry.space_group_name_H-M   'P 1'
#
loop_
_entity.id
_entity.type
_entity.pdbx_description
1 polymer ?
#
loop_
_entity_poly.entity_id
_entity_poly.type
_entity_poly.pdbx_seq_one_letter_code
_entity_poly.pdbx_strand_id
1 'polypeptide(L)'
;DSFVYTTLDPATEYCVMAVGLDNKARQTTEVYISQPFKTLAPGGDVFAPMECTITVNGMTDDGLSVTVSPADKQMTYVGMAGEAEYYAEFASDAEYLTDDLLLWTEMAAGEQMSLVELLTEYGFFLQGDQTYIFPENFTPGNLYLAYTYGLNQQGEVTAGMQKTFFTIDEQGKAHPAAAPAVSNVRKLHRSDLHLAAYSYIPDATRPA
;
A
#
# COMPACT_ATOMS: atom_id res chain seq x y z
N ASP A 1 -3.34 -12.41 17.77
CA ASP A 1 -3.88 -12.63 16.42
C ASP A 1 -4.47 -11.30 15.94
N SER A 2 -4.13 -10.88 14.73
CA SER A 2 -4.70 -9.71 14.06
C SER A 2 -5.70 -10.15 12.99
N PHE A 3 -6.75 -9.35 12.79
CA PHE A 3 -7.76 -9.57 11.75
C PHE A 3 -7.85 -8.32 10.87
N VAL A 4 -7.84 -8.51 9.56
CA VAL A 4 -8.03 -7.43 8.59
C VAL A 4 -9.43 -7.55 7.99
N TYR A 5 -10.22 -6.49 8.09
CA TYR A 5 -11.55 -6.38 7.49
C TYR A 5 -11.46 -5.53 6.23
N THR A 6 -11.67 -6.12 5.07
CA THR A 6 -11.54 -5.47 3.76
C THR A 6 -12.88 -5.14 3.09
N THR A 7 -14.02 -5.53 3.71
CA THR A 7 -15.38 -5.40 3.13
C THR A 7 -16.19 -4.26 3.74
N LEU A 8 -15.54 -3.27 4.34
CA LEU A 8 -16.24 -2.15 4.95
C LEU A 8 -16.65 -1.13 3.89
N ASP A 9 -17.94 -0.68 3.95
CA ASP A 9 -18.40 0.37 3.07
C ASP A 9 -17.65 1.68 3.34
N PRO A 10 -17.30 2.44 2.29
CA PRO A 10 -16.65 3.74 2.43
C PRO A 10 -17.52 4.77 3.18
N ALA A 11 -16.89 5.75 3.81
CA ALA A 11 -17.52 6.85 4.55
C ALA A 11 -18.54 6.41 5.63
N THR A 12 -18.43 5.16 6.10
CA THR A 12 -19.38 4.52 7.01
C THR A 12 -18.77 4.38 8.40
N GLU A 13 -19.58 4.60 9.44
CA GLU A 13 -19.18 4.43 10.83
C GLU A 13 -19.37 2.98 11.28
N TYR A 14 -18.33 2.43 11.89
CA TYR A 14 -18.29 1.05 12.40
C TYR A 14 -17.77 1.00 13.83
N CYS A 15 -18.05 -0.11 14.50
CA CYS A 15 -17.33 -0.52 15.71
C CYS A 15 -16.93 -2.01 15.58
N VAL A 16 -15.88 -2.40 16.25
CA VAL A 16 -15.48 -3.81 16.37
C VAL A 16 -16.13 -4.40 17.61
N MET A 17 -16.76 -5.56 17.46
CA MET A 17 -17.29 -6.35 18.59
C MET A 17 -16.49 -7.64 18.72
N ALA A 18 -16.12 -8.00 19.95
CA ALA A 18 -15.46 -9.26 20.27
C ALA A 18 -16.13 -9.93 21.46
N VAL A 19 -16.25 -11.26 21.39
CA VAL A 19 -16.81 -12.07 22.47
C VAL A 19 -16.09 -13.42 22.53
N GLY A 20 -15.81 -13.90 23.73
CA GLY A 20 -15.28 -15.23 23.95
C GLY A 20 -16.36 -16.31 23.82
N LEU A 21 -16.03 -17.39 23.11
CA LEU A 21 -16.92 -18.55 22.94
C LEU A 21 -16.19 -19.82 23.41
N ASP A 22 -16.95 -20.79 23.98
CA ASP A 22 -16.44 -22.14 24.22
C ASP A 22 -16.50 -23.01 22.94
N ASN A 23 -16.03 -24.24 23.03
CA ASN A 23 -16.04 -25.21 21.91
C ASN A 23 -17.47 -25.67 21.48
N LYS A 24 -18.52 -25.19 22.16
CA LYS A 24 -19.93 -25.42 21.82
C LYS A 24 -20.62 -24.10 21.40
N ALA A 25 -19.84 -23.07 21.03
CA ALA A 25 -20.29 -21.74 20.64
C ALA A 25 -21.14 -21.02 21.72
N ARG A 26 -20.95 -21.34 23.01
CA ARG A 26 -21.60 -20.63 24.10
C ARG A 26 -20.70 -19.49 24.56
N GLN A 27 -21.30 -18.34 24.76
CA GLN A 27 -20.62 -17.14 25.26
C GLN A 27 -19.95 -17.38 26.62
N THR A 28 -18.66 -17.03 26.72
CA THR A 28 -17.85 -17.19 27.92
C THR A 28 -17.36 -15.86 28.50
N THR A 29 -17.45 -14.76 27.74
CA THR A 29 -17.07 -13.42 28.20
C THR A 29 -18.19 -12.43 27.90
N GLU A 30 -18.13 -11.25 28.52
CA GLU A 30 -18.92 -10.11 28.08
C GLU A 30 -18.52 -9.68 26.68
N VAL A 31 -19.44 -8.99 25.96
CA VAL A 31 -19.18 -8.45 24.63
C VAL A 31 -18.31 -7.20 24.79
N TYR A 32 -17.15 -7.21 24.18
CA TYR A 32 -16.32 -6.02 24.02
C TYR A 32 -16.79 -5.25 22.77
N ILE A 33 -16.95 -3.93 22.89
CA ILE A 33 -17.26 -3.02 21.77
C ILE A 33 -16.20 -1.93 21.75
N SER A 34 -15.51 -1.77 20.59
CA SER A 34 -14.53 -0.70 20.40
C SER A 34 -15.17 0.69 20.37
N GLN A 35 -14.35 1.73 20.50
CA GLN A 35 -14.78 3.07 20.10
C GLN A 35 -15.17 3.04 18.61
N PRO A 36 -16.18 3.84 18.21
CA PRO A 36 -16.54 3.97 16.81
C PRO A 36 -15.36 4.51 15.97
N PHE A 37 -15.22 4.01 14.76
CA PHE A 37 -14.33 4.55 13.75
C PHE A 37 -15.07 4.69 12.43
N LYS A 38 -14.65 5.62 11.58
CA LYS A 38 -15.26 5.85 10.28
C LYS A 38 -14.30 5.46 9.19
N THR A 39 -14.81 4.67 8.23
CA THR A 39 -14.07 4.37 7.00
C THR A 39 -13.96 5.61 6.11
N LEU A 40 -12.97 5.59 5.24
CA LEU A 40 -12.69 6.70 4.36
C LEU A 40 -13.73 6.83 3.24
N ALA A 41 -13.88 8.02 2.65
CA ALA A 41 -14.78 8.24 1.52
C ALA A 41 -14.23 7.56 0.24
N PRO A 42 -15.09 7.08 -0.69
CA PRO A 42 -14.64 6.53 -1.95
C PRO A 42 -13.86 7.58 -2.77
N GLY A 43 -12.68 7.22 -3.28
CA GLY A 43 -11.93 8.05 -4.22
C GLY A 43 -11.39 9.37 -3.66
N GLY A 44 -11.45 9.56 -2.35
CA GLY A 44 -10.81 10.71 -1.72
C GLY A 44 -9.36 10.41 -1.38
N ASP A 45 -8.42 11.18 -1.90
CA ASP A 45 -7.08 11.31 -1.34
C ASP A 45 -7.25 11.86 0.08
N VAL A 46 -7.31 10.97 1.06
CA VAL A 46 -7.52 11.32 2.47
C VAL A 46 -6.34 12.11 3.02
N PHE A 47 -5.19 11.89 2.40
CA PHE A 47 -3.97 12.59 2.72
C PHE A 47 -3.54 13.43 1.52
N ALA A 48 -3.16 14.68 1.76
CA ALA A 48 -2.46 15.46 0.76
C ALA A 48 -1.17 14.71 0.34
N PRO A 49 -0.78 14.77 -0.93
CA PRO A 49 0.47 14.17 -1.38
C PRO A 49 1.65 14.63 -0.51
N MET A 50 2.57 13.75 -0.26
CA MET A 50 3.80 14.07 0.47
C MET A 50 4.57 15.18 -0.24
N GLU A 51 4.89 16.26 0.46
CA GLU A 51 5.71 17.33 -0.10
C GLU A 51 7.19 16.89 -0.15
N CYS A 52 7.63 16.48 -1.33
CA CYS A 52 9.02 16.05 -1.56
C CYS A 52 9.44 16.21 -3.01
N THR A 53 10.74 16.13 -3.24
CA THR A 53 11.34 15.95 -4.56
C THR A 53 11.77 14.51 -4.73
N ILE A 54 11.35 13.84 -5.82
CA ILE A 54 11.81 12.51 -6.22
C ILE A 54 12.71 12.67 -7.42
N THR A 55 13.93 12.17 -7.34
CA THR A 55 14.90 12.14 -8.44
C THR A 55 15.29 10.71 -8.76
N VAL A 56 14.98 10.27 -9.97
CA VAL A 56 15.42 8.95 -10.46
C VAL A 56 16.82 9.12 -11.07
N ASN A 57 17.80 8.55 -10.41
CA ASN A 57 19.21 8.72 -10.80
C ASN A 57 19.61 7.78 -11.96
N GLY A 58 18.89 6.68 -12.15
CA GLY A 58 19.15 5.64 -13.15
C GLY A 58 19.59 4.32 -12.53
N MET A 59 19.97 3.38 -13.40
CA MET A 59 20.42 2.04 -12.98
C MET A 59 21.84 2.09 -12.41
N THR A 60 22.07 1.26 -11.42
CA THR A 60 23.39 0.90 -10.87
C THR A 60 23.56 -0.62 -11.00
N ASP A 61 24.73 -1.13 -10.58
CA ASP A 61 24.97 -2.58 -10.54
C ASP A 61 24.03 -3.32 -9.56
N ASP A 62 23.48 -2.59 -8.55
CA ASP A 62 22.63 -3.14 -7.50
C ASP A 62 21.13 -2.89 -7.76
N GLY A 63 20.75 -2.15 -8.81
CA GLY A 63 19.35 -1.84 -9.15
C GLY A 63 19.11 -0.37 -9.45
N LEU A 64 17.85 0.04 -9.42
CA LEU A 64 17.43 1.42 -9.69
C LEU A 64 17.74 2.33 -8.48
N SER A 65 18.52 3.37 -8.72
CA SER A 65 18.84 4.40 -7.72
C SER A 65 17.81 5.55 -7.75
N VAL A 66 17.19 5.84 -6.62
CA VAL A 66 16.22 6.92 -6.45
C VAL A 66 16.56 7.75 -5.22
N THR A 67 16.57 9.07 -5.37
CA THR A 67 16.74 10.02 -4.27
C THR A 67 15.40 10.68 -3.94
N VAL A 68 15.02 10.67 -2.67
CA VAL A 68 13.86 11.39 -2.14
C VAL A 68 14.33 12.45 -1.16
N SER A 69 13.81 13.66 -1.33
CA SER A 69 14.11 14.82 -0.47
C SER A 69 12.79 15.42 0.03
N PRO A 70 12.29 15.00 1.20
CA PRO A 70 11.07 15.54 1.80
C PRO A 70 11.28 16.99 2.27
N ALA A 71 10.21 17.80 2.23
CA ALA A 71 10.22 19.14 2.78
C ALA A 71 10.43 19.11 4.30
N ASP A 72 9.72 18.23 5.00
CA ASP A 72 9.95 17.93 6.41
C ASP A 72 10.98 16.79 6.56
N LYS A 73 12.18 17.13 7.05
CA LYS A 73 13.28 16.17 7.23
C LYS A 73 13.07 15.18 8.39
N GLN A 74 12.07 15.40 9.21
CA GLN A 74 11.70 14.49 10.31
C GLN A 74 10.64 13.48 9.89
N MET A 75 9.99 13.69 8.75
CA MET A 75 8.99 12.77 8.21
C MET A 75 9.61 11.41 7.91
N THR A 76 8.95 10.35 8.38
CA THR A 76 9.20 8.98 7.94
C THR A 76 8.29 8.64 6.77
N TYR A 77 8.80 7.88 5.81
CA TYR A 77 8.11 7.59 4.57
C TYR A 77 8.59 6.29 3.94
N VAL A 78 7.82 5.81 2.98
CA VAL A 78 8.17 4.66 2.14
C VAL A 78 8.60 5.18 0.77
N GLY A 79 9.70 4.63 0.22
CA GLY A 79 10.15 4.90 -1.14
C GLY A 79 10.11 3.62 -1.97
N MET A 80 9.41 3.67 -3.11
CA MET A 80 9.14 2.53 -3.99
C MET A 80 9.34 2.87 -5.46
N ALA A 81 9.38 1.84 -6.29
CA ALA A 81 9.26 1.93 -7.73
C ALA A 81 8.40 0.79 -8.26
N GLY A 82 7.77 0.99 -9.42
CA GLY A 82 6.89 -0.02 -10.00
C GLY A 82 6.57 0.25 -11.48
N GLU A 83 5.85 -0.68 -12.09
CA GLU A 83 5.41 -0.55 -13.46
C GLU A 83 4.25 0.44 -13.58
N ALA A 84 4.38 1.43 -14.49
CA ALA A 84 3.34 2.41 -14.71
C ALA A 84 2.09 1.82 -15.37
N GLU A 85 2.21 0.69 -16.07
CA GLU A 85 1.06 -0.03 -16.62
C GLU A 85 0.18 -0.59 -15.50
N TYR A 86 0.79 -1.17 -14.45
CA TYR A 86 0.04 -1.65 -13.28
C TYR A 86 -0.64 -0.49 -12.55
N TYR A 87 0.08 0.61 -12.32
CA TYR A 87 -0.50 1.81 -11.72
C TYR A 87 -1.72 2.34 -12.51
N ALA A 88 -1.68 2.30 -13.85
CA ALA A 88 -2.76 2.79 -14.71
C ALA A 88 -4.06 1.96 -14.63
N GLU A 89 -4.05 0.82 -13.95
CA GLU A 89 -5.23 -0.01 -13.71
C GLU A 89 -6.11 0.52 -12.57
N PHE A 90 -5.57 1.42 -11.74
CA PHE A 90 -6.28 2.00 -10.59
C PHE A 90 -6.91 3.35 -10.94
N ALA A 91 -8.06 3.63 -10.33
CA ALA A 91 -8.77 4.87 -10.60
C ALA A 91 -8.16 6.08 -9.86
N SER A 92 -7.36 5.84 -8.82
CA SER A 92 -6.73 6.89 -8.02
C SER A 92 -5.44 6.42 -7.34
N ASP A 93 -4.63 7.39 -6.89
CA ASP A 93 -3.45 7.15 -6.06
C ASP A 93 -3.81 6.42 -4.75
N ALA A 94 -4.96 6.74 -4.17
CA ALA A 94 -5.42 6.10 -2.95
C ALA A 94 -5.75 4.61 -3.15
N GLU A 95 -6.35 4.23 -4.28
CA GLU A 95 -6.60 2.84 -4.62
C GLU A 95 -5.30 2.07 -4.85
N TYR A 96 -4.36 2.63 -5.61
CA TYR A 96 -3.06 2.03 -5.83
C TYR A 96 -2.29 1.85 -4.52
N LEU A 97 -2.25 2.88 -3.67
CA LEU A 97 -1.59 2.82 -2.37
C LEU A 97 -2.24 1.79 -1.43
N THR A 98 -3.55 1.63 -1.49
CA THR A 98 -4.26 0.61 -0.70
C THR A 98 -3.83 -0.80 -1.12
N ASP A 99 -3.72 -1.06 -2.43
CA ASP A 99 -3.27 -2.35 -2.95
C ASP A 99 -1.80 -2.63 -2.60
N ASP A 100 -0.94 -1.62 -2.71
CA ASP A 100 0.48 -1.69 -2.32
C ASP A 100 0.65 -2.00 -0.84
N LEU A 101 -0.02 -1.26 0.04
CA LEU A 101 0.00 -1.50 1.48
C LEU A 101 -0.51 -2.90 1.86
N LEU A 102 -1.53 -3.38 1.16
CA LEU A 102 -2.07 -4.71 1.38
C LEU A 102 -1.04 -5.79 1.02
N LEU A 103 -0.36 -5.64 -0.12
CA LEU A 103 0.73 -6.53 -0.54
C LEU A 103 1.82 -6.61 0.54
N TRP A 104 2.33 -5.47 0.98
CA TRP A 104 3.41 -5.41 1.96
C TRP A 104 2.97 -5.93 3.35
N THR A 105 1.72 -5.68 3.74
CA THR A 105 1.15 -6.20 4.99
C THR A 105 1.02 -7.73 4.96
N GLU A 106 0.60 -8.31 3.83
CA GLU A 106 0.54 -9.76 3.65
C GLU A 106 1.93 -10.40 3.68
N MET A 107 2.91 -9.80 3.01
CA MET A 107 4.30 -10.26 3.06
C MET A 107 4.84 -10.22 4.48
N ALA A 108 4.64 -9.13 5.21
CA ALA A 108 5.06 -8.98 6.59
C ALA A 108 4.42 -10.05 7.50
N ALA A 109 3.12 -10.31 7.34
CA ALA A 109 2.43 -11.36 8.07
C ALA A 109 3.00 -12.76 7.78
N GLY A 110 3.38 -13.03 6.53
CA GLY A 110 4.05 -14.27 6.12
C GLY A 110 5.40 -14.48 6.80
N GLU A 111 6.16 -13.41 7.00
CA GLU A 111 7.46 -13.40 7.67
C GLU A 111 7.34 -13.22 9.20
N GLN A 112 6.14 -13.10 9.74
CA GLN A 112 5.85 -12.85 11.16
C GLN A 112 6.44 -11.51 11.67
N MET A 113 6.50 -10.52 10.79
CA MET A 113 6.98 -9.16 11.04
C MET A 113 5.82 -8.15 11.03
N SER A 114 6.04 -6.98 11.61
CA SER A 114 5.19 -5.82 11.31
C SER A 114 5.53 -5.25 9.93
N LEU A 115 4.61 -4.48 9.35
CA LEU A 115 4.84 -3.79 8.07
C LEU A 115 6.12 -2.94 8.10
N VAL A 116 6.33 -2.17 9.17
CA VAL A 116 7.48 -1.27 9.31
C VAL A 116 8.79 -2.04 9.46
N GLU A 117 8.80 -3.16 10.18
CA GLU A 117 9.98 -4.04 10.29
C GLU A 117 10.37 -4.60 8.92
N LEU A 118 9.41 -5.13 8.15
CA LEU A 118 9.67 -5.64 6.81
C LEU A 118 10.21 -4.55 5.88
N LEU A 119 9.54 -3.40 5.80
CA LEU A 119 9.96 -2.29 4.95
C LEU A 119 11.34 -1.73 5.35
N THR A 120 11.68 -1.79 6.65
CA THR A 120 13.01 -1.40 7.14
C THR A 120 14.09 -2.40 6.70
N GLU A 121 13.80 -3.70 6.77
CA GLU A 121 14.72 -4.75 6.34
C GLU A 121 15.02 -4.66 4.84
N TYR A 122 14.00 -4.34 4.03
CA TYR A 122 14.18 -4.10 2.58
C TYR A 122 14.80 -2.75 2.25
N GLY A 123 14.99 -1.85 3.23
CA GLY A 123 15.55 -0.52 3.01
C GLY A 123 14.59 0.47 2.37
N PHE A 124 13.29 0.24 2.47
CA PHE A 124 12.24 1.09 1.89
C PHE A 124 11.55 2.01 2.90
N PHE A 125 11.73 1.80 4.21
CA PHE A 125 11.27 2.71 5.25
C PHE A 125 12.38 3.71 5.57
N LEU A 126 12.14 4.99 5.27
CA LEU A 126 13.15 6.03 5.16
C LEU A 126 12.80 7.24 6.02
N GLN A 127 13.78 8.11 6.29
CA GLN A 127 13.59 9.40 6.95
C GLN A 127 14.58 10.43 6.40
N GLY A 128 14.13 11.67 6.21
CA GLY A 128 14.97 12.77 5.71
C GLY A 128 15.40 12.57 4.26
N ASP A 129 16.51 13.22 3.87
CA ASP A 129 17.08 13.06 2.52
C ASP A 129 17.74 11.70 2.40
N GLN A 130 17.22 10.85 1.52
CA GLN A 130 17.75 9.50 1.31
C GLN A 130 17.86 9.16 -0.17
N THR A 131 18.88 8.37 -0.48
CA THR A 131 19.00 7.64 -1.74
C THR A 131 18.88 6.16 -1.45
N TYR A 132 17.91 5.51 -2.05
CA TYR A 132 17.70 4.07 -1.92
C TYR A 132 17.88 3.35 -3.25
N ILE A 133 18.14 2.05 -3.18
CA ILE A 133 18.25 1.17 -4.33
C ILE A 133 17.04 0.23 -4.35
N PHE A 134 16.33 0.21 -5.47
CA PHE A 134 15.28 -0.74 -5.72
C PHE A 134 15.86 -1.92 -6.52
N PRO A 135 15.98 -3.12 -5.92
CA PRO A 135 16.81 -4.20 -6.45
C PRO A 135 16.12 -5.02 -7.56
N GLU A 136 15.40 -4.35 -8.45
CA GLU A 136 14.73 -4.98 -9.58
C GLU A 136 15.36 -4.58 -10.91
N ASN A 137 15.16 -5.44 -11.92
CA ASN A 137 15.59 -5.15 -13.28
C ASN A 137 14.50 -4.37 -14.03
N PHE A 138 14.87 -3.22 -14.52
CA PHE A 138 14.01 -2.35 -15.33
C PHE A 138 14.32 -2.56 -16.80
N THR A 139 13.30 -2.95 -17.58
CA THR A 139 13.44 -3.16 -19.02
C THR A 139 13.53 -1.82 -19.74
N PRO A 140 14.59 -1.58 -20.56
CA PRO A 140 14.69 -0.35 -21.32
C PRO A 140 13.46 -0.08 -22.20
N GLY A 141 13.01 1.17 -22.22
CA GLY A 141 11.87 1.61 -23.01
C GLY A 141 10.50 1.43 -22.33
N ASN A 142 10.37 0.61 -21.31
CA ASN A 142 9.14 0.51 -20.55
C ASN A 142 8.93 1.76 -19.66
N LEU A 143 7.66 2.03 -19.36
CA LEU A 143 7.26 3.14 -18.49
C LEU A 143 7.14 2.66 -17.04
N TYR A 144 7.76 3.38 -16.15
CA TYR A 144 7.79 3.12 -14.71
C TYR A 144 7.36 4.33 -13.91
N LEU A 145 7.08 4.13 -12.62
CA LEU A 145 6.92 5.20 -11.66
C LEU A 145 7.85 4.96 -10.46
N ALA A 146 8.43 6.05 -9.94
CA ALA A 146 8.99 6.11 -8.60
C ALA A 146 8.00 6.89 -7.74
N TYR A 147 7.69 6.36 -6.54
CA TYR A 147 6.71 6.97 -5.66
C TYR A 147 7.11 6.89 -4.20
N THR A 148 6.49 7.74 -3.40
CA THR A 148 6.69 7.80 -1.96
C THR A 148 5.40 8.24 -1.29
N TYR A 149 5.19 7.82 -0.05
CA TYR A 149 4.09 8.23 0.81
C TYR A 149 4.54 8.26 2.27
N GLY A 150 3.94 9.13 3.07
CA GLY A 150 4.25 9.20 4.50
C GLY A 150 3.72 7.97 5.24
N LEU A 151 4.57 7.35 6.05
CA LEU A 151 4.23 6.24 6.94
C LEU A 151 4.92 6.45 8.29
N ASN A 152 4.19 6.29 9.41
CA ASN A 152 4.79 6.40 10.73
C ASN A 152 5.32 5.05 11.25
N GLN A 153 5.94 5.06 12.42
CA GLN A 153 6.49 3.87 13.09
C GLN A 153 5.41 2.85 13.50
N GLN A 154 4.15 3.23 13.50
CA GLN A 154 3.00 2.36 13.79
C GLN A 154 2.43 1.71 12.52
N GLY A 155 2.99 2.04 11.34
CA GLY A 155 2.50 1.55 10.05
C GLY A 155 1.25 2.30 9.56
N GLU A 156 0.99 3.50 10.08
CA GLU A 156 -0.14 4.32 9.66
C GLU A 156 0.31 5.34 8.61
N VAL A 157 -0.50 5.51 7.55
CA VAL A 157 -0.25 6.51 6.51
C VAL A 157 -0.42 7.91 7.08
N THR A 158 0.56 8.78 6.84
CA THR A 158 0.59 10.17 7.34
C THR A 158 0.56 11.22 6.25
N ALA A 159 0.93 10.84 5.01
CA ALA A 159 0.83 11.68 3.81
C ALA A 159 0.54 10.80 2.59
N GLY A 160 -0.20 11.33 1.63
CA GLY A 160 -0.56 10.66 0.40
C GLY A 160 0.62 10.47 -0.55
N MET A 161 0.35 9.77 -1.64
CA MET A 161 1.36 9.39 -2.63
C MET A 161 1.84 10.60 -3.43
N GLN A 162 3.16 10.81 -3.46
CA GLN A 162 3.88 11.63 -4.45
C GLN A 162 4.61 10.71 -5.42
N LYS A 163 4.64 11.04 -6.70
CA LYS A 163 5.21 10.17 -7.73
C LYS A 163 5.84 10.93 -8.89
N THR A 164 6.70 10.24 -9.62
CA THR A 164 7.25 10.67 -10.90
C THR A 164 7.31 9.51 -11.87
N PHE A 165 7.03 9.75 -13.17
CA PHE A 165 7.11 8.73 -14.21
C PHE A 165 8.42 8.86 -14.97
N PHE A 166 8.98 7.72 -15.37
CA PHE A 166 10.25 7.67 -16.07
C PHE A 166 10.36 6.43 -16.97
N THR A 167 11.29 6.48 -17.89
CA THR A 167 11.79 5.32 -18.66
C THR A 167 13.28 5.15 -18.40
N ILE A 168 13.80 3.95 -18.64
CA ILE A 168 15.25 3.66 -18.62
C ILE A 168 15.71 3.40 -20.06
N ASP A 169 16.84 3.96 -20.48
CA ASP A 169 17.46 3.62 -21.75
C ASP A 169 18.41 2.39 -21.63
N GLU A 170 18.94 1.93 -22.76
CA GLU A 170 19.87 0.78 -22.82
C GLU A 170 21.16 1.00 -22.03
N GLN A 171 21.51 2.23 -21.71
CA GLN A 171 22.67 2.61 -20.91
C GLN A 171 22.32 2.73 -19.41
N GLY A 172 21.07 2.44 -19.01
CA GLY A 172 20.62 2.52 -17.63
C GLY A 172 20.29 3.94 -17.16
N LYS A 173 20.24 4.91 -18.06
CA LYS A 173 19.93 6.30 -17.71
C LYS A 173 18.41 6.49 -17.64
N ALA A 174 17.97 7.19 -16.58
CA ALA A 174 16.56 7.54 -16.41
C ALA A 174 16.21 8.81 -17.22
N HIS A 175 15.02 8.80 -17.83
CA HIS A 175 14.44 9.91 -18.56
C HIS A 175 13.04 10.19 -18.02
N PRO A 176 12.70 11.44 -17.67
CA PRO A 176 11.35 11.79 -17.27
C PRO A 176 10.33 11.43 -18.36
N ALA A 177 9.17 10.96 -17.95
CA ALA A 177 8.09 10.56 -18.84
C ALA A 177 6.75 11.12 -18.37
N ALA A 178 5.77 11.18 -19.28
CA ALA A 178 4.40 11.53 -18.91
C ALA A 178 3.69 10.37 -18.23
N ALA A 179 2.68 10.69 -17.42
CA ALA A 179 1.80 9.69 -16.83
C ALA A 179 1.15 8.83 -17.94
N PRO A 180 0.93 7.51 -17.68
CA PRO A 180 0.20 6.66 -18.61
C PRO A 180 -1.25 7.13 -18.75
N ALA A 181 -1.88 6.79 -19.88
CA ALA A 181 -3.32 6.94 -19.99
C ALA A 181 -4.02 5.97 -19.03
N VAL A 182 -5.01 6.47 -18.29
CA VAL A 182 -5.79 5.60 -17.38
C VAL A 182 -6.48 4.50 -18.19
N SER A 183 -6.34 3.28 -17.74
CA SER A 183 -7.03 2.14 -18.35
C SER A 183 -8.54 2.25 -18.08
N ASN A 184 -9.35 2.12 -19.14
CA ASN A 184 -10.80 2.02 -18.98
C ASN A 184 -11.27 0.58 -18.71
N VAL A 185 -10.34 -0.37 -18.62
CA VAL A 185 -10.62 -1.78 -18.32
C VAL A 185 -10.33 -2.02 -16.86
N ARG A 186 -11.39 -2.17 -16.04
CA ARG A 186 -11.23 -2.57 -14.65
C ARG A 186 -10.74 -4.01 -14.60
N LYS A 187 -9.55 -4.22 -14.06
CA LYS A 187 -9.04 -5.53 -13.69
C LYS A 187 -9.36 -5.82 -12.22
N LEU A 188 -9.36 -7.10 -11.85
CA LEU A 188 -9.47 -7.49 -10.45
C LEU A 188 -8.13 -7.27 -9.76
N HIS A 189 -8.11 -6.42 -8.75
CA HIS A 189 -6.94 -6.15 -7.93
C HIS A 189 -6.94 -7.01 -6.66
N ARG A 190 -5.85 -7.01 -5.93
CA ARG A 190 -5.68 -7.74 -4.68
C ARG A 190 -6.78 -7.41 -3.66
N SER A 191 -7.12 -6.14 -3.52
CA SER A 191 -8.21 -5.66 -2.68
C SER A 191 -9.58 -6.26 -3.05
N ASP A 192 -9.88 -6.39 -4.35
CA ASP A 192 -11.12 -7.03 -4.83
C ASP A 192 -11.15 -8.54 -4.52
N LEU A 193 -10.00 -9.22 -4.61
CA LEU A 193 -9.88 -10.65 -4.31
C LEU A 193 -10.06 -10.93 -2.81
N HIS A 194 -9.56 -10.07 -1.95
CA HIS A 194 -9.82 -10.14 -0.51
C HIS A 194 -11.29 -10.00 -0.19
N LEU A 195 -11.99 -9.08 -0.82
CA LEU A 195 -13.44 -8.92 -0.71
C LEU A 195 -14.19 -10.22 -1.06
N ALA A 196 -13.80 -10.88 -2.15
CA ALA A 196 -14.43 -12.13 -2.60
C ALA A 196 -14.16 -13.31 -1.65
N ALA A 197 -12.97 -13.40 -1.05
CA ALA A 197 -12.60 -14.50 -0.14
C ALA A 197 -13.40 -14.48 1.18
N TYR A 198 -13.77 -13.29 1.68
CA TYR A 198 -14.51 -13.13 2.94
C TYR A 198 -16.05 -13.13 2.76
N SER A 199 -16.56 -12.99 1.54
CA SER A 199 -18.00 -13.06 1.27
C SER A 199 -18.58 -14.48 1.30
N TYR A 200 -17.75 -15.52 1.32
CA TYR A 200 -18.17 -16.89 1.48
C TYR A 200 -18.11 -17.31 2.96
N ILE A 201 -19.11 -16.89 3.74
CA ILE A 201 -19.46 -17.55 5.00
C ILE A 201 -20.43 -18.67 4.63
N PRO A 202 -20.07 -19.96 4.81
CA PRO A 202 -21.04 -21.04 4.65
C PRO A 202 -22.20 -20.76 5.60
N ASP A 203 -23.41 -20.70 5.07
CA ASP A 203 -24.62 -20.55 5.88
C ASP A 203 -24.74 -21.77 6.80
N ALA A 204 -24.26 -21.62 8.03
CA ALA A 204 -24.29 -22.65 9.07
C ALA A 204 -25.73 -22.95 9.57
N THR A 205 -26.74 -22.32 8.98
CA THR A 205 -28.15 -22.45 9.37
C THR A 205 -28.95 -23.36 8.45
N ARG A 206 -28.37 -23.96 7.39
CA ARG A 206 -29.10 -24.97 6.59
C ARG A 206 -28.97 -26.34 7.26
N PRO A 207 -30.06 -26.87 7.85
CA PRO A 207 -30.09 -28.27 8.23
C PRO A 207 -30.02 -29.17 6.99
N ALA A 208 -29.29 -30.28 7.10
CA ALA A 208 -29.17 -31.31 6.09
C ALA A 208 -30.52 -31.94 5.74
#